data_e9722e688c3f38fe072fa07179034598
#
_entry.id   e9722e688c3f38fe072fa07179034598
#
_cell.length_a   1.000
_cell.length_b   1.000
_cell.length_c   1.000
_cell.angle_alpha   90.00
_cell.angle_beta   90.00
_cell.angle_gamma   90.00
#
_symmetry.space_group_name_H-M   'P 1'
#
loop_
_entity.id
_entity.type
_entity.pdbx_description
1 polymer ?
#
loop_
_entity_poly.entity_id
_entity_poly.type
_entity_poly.pdbx_seq_one_letter_code
_entity_poly.pdbx_strand_id
1 'polypeptide(L)'
;RGVDGFRMDVVHLIGKDLAKNDPPEAEARATTHIIYNDEPVTHDRLRRIRAVLDGYAGDRTSVGEVYLLDEAAMADYYGTGDQLHLAFNFRFLWARFRPAELRERIRTTTELLAERGAWPTWVLSNHDVPRHRQRYGGDELDAQMADVMLLTLPGTPFMYQGEELGLVDAQIPPERVVDPGLRDGCRAPIPWDATLLHGWAADPWLPFPPEAETRNVAAETADEDSILHWYRRLLALRKGTPALHAAGPGDGFRLL
;
A
#
# COMPACT_ATOMS: atom_id res chain seq x y z
N ARG A 1 -3.35 24.30 9.97
CA ARG A 1 -3.37 24.34 8.51
C ARG A 1 -4.35 23.32 7.89
N GLY A 2 -5.20 22.67 8.71
CA GLY A 2 -6.26 21.76 8.23
C GLY A 2 -5.77 20.41 7.69
N VAL A 3 -4.64 19.91 8.17
CA VAL A 3 -4.14 18.59 7.84
C VAL A 3 -4.71 17.57 8.83
N ASP A 4 -5.35 16.50 8.32
CA ASP A 4 -6.00 15.50 9.15
C ASP A 4 -5.12 14.27 9.43
N GLY A 5 -4.04 14.09 8.68
CA GLY A 5 -3.12 12.98 8.89
C GLY A 5 -1.90 13.01 7.99
N PHE A 6 -0.99 12.05 8.22
CA PHE A 6 0.26 11.93 7.49
C PHE A 6 0.54 10.48 7.10
N ARG A 7 0.99 10.28 5.87
CA ARG A 7 1.81 9.13 5.51
C ARG A 7 3.25 9.48 5.85
N MET A 8 3.88 8.66 6.66
CA MET A 8 5.26 8.84 7.10
C MET A 8 6.17 7.87 6.36
N ASP A 9 7.14 8.45 5.66
CA ASP A 9 8.09 7.73 4.83
C ASP A 9 9.13 7.01 5.68
N VAL A 10 9.42 5.76 5.35
CA VAL A 10 10.52 4.94 5.88
C VAL A 10 10.69 5.04 7.40
N VAL A 11 9.58 4.97 8.15
CA VAL A 11 9.56 5.26 9.60
C VAL A 11 10.46 4.35 10.43
N HIS A 12 10.73 3.13 9.97
CA HIS A 12 11.62 2.18 10.62
C HIS A 12 13.09 2.63 10.64
N LEU A 13 13.43 3.68 9.89
CA LEU A 13 14.77 4.27 9.81
C LEU A 13 14.90 5.64 10.46
N ILE A 14 13.87 6.20 11.09
CA ILE A 14 13.93 7.56 11.67
C ILE A 14 14.77 7.65 12.95
N GLY A 15 14.92 6.53 13.65
CA GLY A 15 15.79 6.42 14.81
C GLY A 15 17.20 6.00 14.40
N LYS A 16 18.22 6.64 14.99
CA LYS A 16 19.64 6.29 14.77
C LYS A 16 20.33 6.10 16.11
N ASP A 17 21.07 5.02 16.24
CA ASP A 17 22.03 4.83 17.32
C ASP A 17 23.38 5.37 16.85
N LEU A 18 23.71 6.57 17.29
CA LEU A 18 24.95 7.24 16.88
C LEU A 18 26.22 6.61 17.48
N ALA A 19 26.07 5.65 18.40
CA ALA A 19 27.19 4.87 18.93
C ALA A 19 27.59 3.72 18.02
N LYS A 20 26.73 3.32 17.08
CA LYS A 20 27.05 2.31 16.08
C LYS A 20 27.94 2.89 15.00
N ASN A 21 29.01 2.17 14.68
CA ASN A 21 29.87 2.51 13.55
C ASN A 21 29.12 2.24 12.23
N ASP A 22 29.45 3.01 11.20
CA ASP A 22 29.04 2.68 9.86
C ASP A 22 29.58 1.30 9.46
N PRO A 23 28.79 0.49 8.73
CA PRO A 23 29.27 -0.80 8.26
C PRO A 23 30.43 -0.61 7.28
N PRO A 24 31.33 -1.58 7.17
CA PRO A 24 32.27 -1.62 6.08
C PRO A 24 31.55 -1.45 4.73
N GLU A 25 32.20 -0.79 3.78
CA GLU A 25 31.59 -0.44 2.49
C GLU A 25 30.93 -1.64 1.75
N ALA A 26 31.53 -2.82 1.87
CA ALA A 26 31.00 -4.06 1.31
C ALA A 26 29.70 -4.51 1.99
N GLU A 27 29.61 -4.37 3.32
CA GLU A 27 28.40 -4.67 4.09
C GLU A 27 27.32 -3.62 3.84
N ALA A 28 27.70 -2.35 3.72
CA ALA A 28 26.78 -1.28 3.38
C ALA A 28 26.07 -1.50 2.03
N ARG A 29 26.77 -2.03 1.04
CA ARG A 29 26.20 -2.38 -0.28
C ARG A 29 25.29 -3.60 -0.24
N ALA A 30 25.61 -4.59 0.60
CA ALA A 30 24.84 -5.82 0.72
C ALA A 30 23.61 -5.68 1.62
N THR A 31 23.65 -4.74 2.57
CA THR A 31 22.72 -4.67 3.70
C THR A 31 22.34 -3.23 4.06
N THR A 32 22.06 -2.40 3.05
CA THR A 32 21.90 -0.94 3.13
C THR A 32 20.99 -0.40 4.24
N HIS A 33 20.24 -1.25 4.95
CA HIS A 33 19.26 -0.79 5.94
C HIS A 33 19.39 -1.44 7.31
N ILE A 34 20.28 -2.41 7.47
CA ILE A 34 20.26 -3.28 8.66
C ILE A 34 20.78 -2.56 9.91
N ILE A 35 21.78 -1.70 9.81
CA ILE A 35 22.42 -1.11 10.99
C ILE A 35 21.53 -0.12 11.74
N TYR A 36 20.67 0.59 11.00
CA TYR A 36 19.79 1.61 11.58
C TYR A 36 18.31 1.23 11.49
N ASN A 37 18.03 -0.03 11.17
CA ASN A 37 16.69 -0.52 11.00
C ASN A 37 16.09 -0.91 12.35
N ASP A 38 14.87 -0.43 12.62
CA ASP A 38 14.11 -0.85 13.80
C ASP A 38 14.81 -0.58 15.14
N GLU A 39 15.50 0.56 15.26
CA GLU A 39 16.16 0.95 16.48
C GLU A 39 15.14 1.32 17.57
N PRO A 40 15.39 0.98 18.85
CA PRO A 40 14.47 1.33 19.95
C PRO A 40 14.08 2.81 20.00
N VAL A 41 15.01 3.70 19.65
CA VAL A 41 14.76 5.15 19.60
C VAL A 41 13.74 5.54 18.52
N THR A 42 13.51 4.70 17.51
CA THR A 42 12.43 4.87 16.52
C THR A 42 11.08 4.85 17.21
N HIS A 43 10.83 3.88 18.04
CA HIS A 43 9.57 3.73 18.77
C HIS A 43 9.32 4.91 19.74
N ASP A 44 10.35 5.40 20.40
CA ASP A 44 10.24 6.58 21.27
C ASP A 44 9.89 7.85 20.47
N ARG A 45 10.45 8.00 19.28
CA ARG A 45 10.09 9.11 18.39
C ARG A 45 8.64 9.00 17.89
N LEU A 46 8.19 7.80 17.54
CA LEU A 46 6.81 7.57 17.12
C LEU A 46 5.81 7.88 18.22
N ARG A 47 6.09 7.49 19.48
CA ARG A 47 5.25 7.87 20.63
C ARG A 47 5.14 9.38 20.80
N ARG A 48 6.24 10.10 20.60
CA ARG A 48 6.23 11.57 20.65
C ARG A 48 5.43 12.20 19.52
N ILE A 49 5.53 11.67 18.29
CA ILE A 49 4.73 12.10 17.15
C ILE A 49 3.25 11.81 17.41
N ARG A 50 2.92 10.63 17.92
CA ARG A 50 1.55 10.25 18.26
C ARG A 50 0.95 11.19 19.30
N ALA A 51 1.68 11.49 20.37
CA ALA A 51 1.23 12.41 21.39
C ALA A 51 0.93 13.84 20.84
N VAL A 52 1.69 14.27 19.81
CA VAL A 52 1.40 15.54 19.13
C VAL A 52 0.09 15.45 18.34
N LEU A 53 -0.14 14.35 17.60
CA LEU A 53 -1.38 14.15 16.83
C LEU A 53 -2.61 14.09 17.74
N ASP A 54 -2.51 13.35 18.83
CA ASP A 54 -3.59 13.19 19.83
C ASP A 54 -3.89 14.50 20.59
N GLY A 55 -2.94 15.44 20.59
CA GLY A 55 -3.12 16.78 21.20
C GLY A 55 -3.99 17.74 20.39
N TYR A 56 -4.34 17.41 19.15
CA TYR A 56 -5.22 18.24 18.32
C TYR A 56 -6.69 17.85 18.51
N ALA A 57 -7.56 18.83 18.40
CA ALA A 57 -9.00 18.57 18.40
C ALA A 57 -9.44 17.84 17.12
N GLY A 58 -10.35 16.85 17.28
CA GLY A 58 -10.82 16.00 16.19
C GLY A 58 -9.85 14.86 15.87
N ASP A 59 -10.28 13.97 14.97
CA ASP A 59 -9.52 12.80 14.61
C ASP A 59 -8.32 13.14 13.75
N ARG A 60 -7.15 12.68 14.15
CA ARG A 60 -5.91 12.76 13.38
C ARG A 60 -5.37 11.35 13.20
N THR A 61 -4.78 11.09 12.05
CA THR A 61 -4.26 9.76 11.74
C THR A 61 -2.83 9.79 11.23
N SER A 62 -2.13 8.68 11.38
CA SER A 62 -0.84 8.44 10.76
C SER A 62 -0.80 7.03 10.20
N VAL A 63 -0.23 6.89 9.00
CA VAL A 63 0.15 5.61 8.43
C VAL A 63 1.64 5.60 8.15
N GLY A 64 2.34 4.59 8.61
CA GLY A 64 3.79 4.47 8.45
C GLY A 64 4.16 3.51 7.33
N GLU A 65 5.18 3.88 6.57
CA GLU A 65 5.90 2.93 5.75
C GLU A 65 6.89 2.16 6.64
N VAL A 66 6.48 0.96 7.05
CA VAL A 66 7.28 0.06 7.87
C VAL A 66 7.73 -1.09 6.98
N TYR A 67 8.89 -0.93 6.30
CA TYR A 67 9.41 -1.97 5.43
C TYR A 67 10.17 -3.05 6.23
N LEU A 68 9.42 -3.75 7.08
CA LEU A 68 9.87 -4.91 7.83
C LEU A 68 9.08 -6.12 7.34
N LEU A 69 9.79 -7.18 6.94
CA LEU A 69 9.17 -8.41 6.46
C LEU A 69 8.86 -9.41 7.60
N ASP A 70 9.29 -9.10 8.81
CA ASP A 70 8.83 -9.74 10.02
C ASP A 70 7.52 -9.09 10.48
N GLU A 71 6.43 -9.87 10.50
CA GLU A 71 5.10 -9.36 10.80
C GLU A 71 4.94 -8.97 12.28
N ALA A 72 5.68 -9.63 13.19
CA ALA A 72 5.67 -9.26 14.61
C ALA A 72 6.40 -7.93 14.83
N ALA A 73 7.57 -7.73 14.21
CA ALA A 73 8.29 -6.47 14.25
C ALA A 73 7.47 -5.33 13.62
N MET A 74 6.77 -5.57 12.50
CA MET A 74 5.86 -4.58 11.92
C MET A 74 4.70 -4.23 12.88
N ALA A 75 4.15 -5.24 13.55
CA ALA A 75 3.04 -5.01 14.50
C ALA A 75 3.48 -4.20 15.74
N ASP A 76 4.76 -4.23 16.12
CA ASP A 76 5.28 -3.43 17.22
C ASP A 76 5.24 -1.92 16.97
N TYR A 77 5.09 -1.50 15.70
CA TYR A 77 4.92 -0.08 15.33
C TYR A 77 3.55 0.50 15.69
N TYR A 78 2.60 -0.32 16.07
CA TYR A 78 1.36 0.14 16.68
C TYR A 78 1.51 0.43 18.19
N GLY A 79 2.52 -0.16 18.83
CA GLY A 79 2.74 -0.09 20.28
C GLY A 79 1.56 -0.67 21.05
N THR A 80 1.17 0.01 22.11
CA THR A 80 -0.08 -0.22 22.86
C THR A 80 -1.19 0.74 22.43
N GLY A 81 -1.21 1.13 21.14
CA GLY A 81 -2.06 2.19 20.61
C GLY A 81 -1.44 3.57 20.75
N ASP A 82 -0.17 3.68 21.06
CA ASP A 82 0.56 4.90 21.37
C ASP A 82 1.64 5.29 20.33
N GLN A 83 1.71 4.54 19.23
CA GLN A 83 2.65 4.81 18.14
C GLN A 83 1.87 5.12 16.83
N LEU A 84 2.04 4.34 15.76
CA LEU A 84 1.29 4.54 14.54
C LEU A 84 -0.18 4.15 14.72
N HIS A 85 -1.06 4.86 14.03
CA HIS A 85 -2.46 4.40 13.88
C HIS A 85 -2.55 3.23 12.93
N LEU A 86 -1.78 3.28 11.83
CA LEU A 86 -1.74 2.29 10.76
C LEU A 86 -0.30 2.09 10.29
N ALA A 87 0.04 0.87 9.87
CA ALA A 87 1.31 0.56 9.23
C ALA A 87 1.06 -0.23 7.94
N PHE A 88 1.75 0.11 6.84
CA PHE A 88 1.65 -0.65 5.61
C PHE A 88 2.21 -2.06 5.78
N ASN A 89 1.43 -3.04 5.32
CA ASN A 89 1.79 -4.45 5.39
C ASN A 89 2.53 -4.90 4.13
N PHE A 90 3.85 -4.78 4.14
CA PHE A 90 4.69 -5.20 3.01
C PHE A 90 4.74 -6.71 2.83
N ARG A 91 4.54 -7.47 3.89
CA ARG A 91 4.48 -8.93 3.80
C ARG A 91 3.28 -9.41 3.01
N PHE A 92 2.13 -8.74 3.17
CA PHE A 92 0.95 -8.98 2.35
C PHE A 92 1.13 -8.44 0.93
N LEU A 93 1.68 -7.23 0.76
CA LEU A 93 1.96 -6.61 -0.52
C LEU A 93 2.77 -7.53 -1.45
N TRP A 94 3.79 -8.21 -0.91
CA TRP A 94 4.65 -9.12 -1.65
C TRP A 94 4.11 -10.55 -1.78
N ALA A 95 2.95 -10.85 -1.22
CA ALA A 95 2.34 -12.17 -1.34
C ALA A 95 2.06 -12.51 -2.82
N ARG A 96 2.35 -13.75 -3.19
CA ARG A 96 1.94 -14.28 -4.48
C ARG A 96 0.44 -14.54 -4.46
N PHE A 97 -0.20 -14.44 -5.61
CA PHE A 97 -1.62 -14.75 -5.75
C PHE A 97 -1.85 -16.28 -5.66
N ARG A 98 -1.67 -16.81 -4.46
CA ARG A 98 -1.86 -18.22 -4.12
C ARG A 98 -2.70 -18.34 -2.86
N PRO A 99 -3.82 -19.07 -2.88
CA PRO A 99 -4.76 -19.12 -1.76
C PRO A 99 -4.11 -19.46 -0.41
N ALA A 100 -3.19 -20.43 -0.39
CA ALA A 100 -2.51 -20.85 0.84
C ALA A 100 -1.62 -19.74 1.41
N GLU A 101 -0.89 -19.01 0.54
CA GLU A 101 -0.01 -17.93 0.97
C GLU A 101 -0.82 -16.72 1.44
N LEU A 102 -1.84 -16.31 0.69
CA LEU A 102 -2.73 -15.20 1.07
C LEU A 102 -3.44 -15.49 2.39
N ARG A 103 -4.00 -16.69 2.55
CA ARG A 103 -4.63 -17.13 3.80
C ARG A 103 -3.67 -16.99 4.97
N GLU A 104 -2.43 -17.46 4.82
CA GLU A 104 -1.42 -17.40 5.89
C GLU A 104 -1.11 -15.94 6.25
N ARG A 105 -0.89 -15.06 5.27
CA ARG A 105 -0.61 -13.63 5.52
C ARG A 105 -1.77 -12.93 6.22
N ILE A 106 -2.99 -13.17 5.74
CA ILE A 106 -4.20 -12.57 6.34
C ILE A 106 -4.35 -13.05 7.78
N ARG A 107 -4.24 -14.37 8.02
CA ARG A 107 -4.37 -14.97 9.34
C ARG A 107 -3.33 -14.40 10.32
N THR A 108 -2.05 -14.46 9.97
CA THR A 108 -0.96 -13.99 10.84
C THR A 108 -1.10 -12.51 11.17
N THR A 109 -1.34 -11.67 10.16
CA THR A 109 -1.54 -10.23 10.39
C THR A 109 -2.74 -9.96 11.29
N THR A 110 -3.87 -10.63 11.03
CA THR A 110 -5.10 -10.41 11.81
C THR A 110 -4.92 -10.84 13.26
N GLU A 111 -4.29 -11.99 13.52
CA GLU A 111 -4.02 -12.49 14.86
C GLU A 111 -3.08 -11.56 15.64
N LEU A 112 -1.94 -11.19 15.05
CA LEU A 112 -0.94 -10.30 15.69
C LEU A 112 -1.51 -8.92 16.03
N LEU A 113 -2.32 -8.35 15.15
CA LEU A 113 -2.90 -7.04 15.39
C LEU A 113 -4.11 -7.08 16.33
N ALA A 114 -4.89 -8.17 16.32
CA ALA A 114 -5.98 -8.37 17.28
C ALA A 114 -5.45 -8.42 18.73
N GLU A 115 -4.32 -9.10 18.98
CA GLU A 115 -3.65 -9.13 20.29
C GLU A 115 -3.26 -7.73 20.81
N ARG A 116 -3.04 -6.78 19.88
CA ARG A 116 -2.69 -5.38 20.19
C ARG A 116 -3.88 -4.43 20.15
N GLY A 117 -5.09 -4.93 19.87
CA GLY A 117 -6.26 -4.08 19.63
C GLY A 117 -6.08 -3.14 18.43
N ALA A 118 -5.22 -3.51 17.48
CA ALA A 118 -4.84 -2.68 16.36
C ALA A 118 -5.62 -3.05 15.09
N TRP A 119 -5.68 -2.09 14.15
CA TRP A 119 -6.45 -2.20 12.91
C TRP A 119 -5.52 -2.48 11.72
N PRO A 120 -5.72 -3.58 10.96
CA PRO A 120 -4.84 -3.94 9.85
C PRO A 120 -4.99 -2.99 8.65
N THR A 121 -3.92 -2.88 7.87
CA THR A 121 -3.95 -2.28 6.54
C THR A 121 -3.72 -3.34 5.48
N TRP A 122 -4.41 -3.20 4.36
CA TRP A 122 -4.26 -4.08 3.21
C TRP A 122 -3.91 -3.25 1.98
N VAL A 123 -2.91 -3.69 1.25
CA VAL A 123 -2.38 -2.99 0.07
C VAL A 123 -1.86 -4.01 -0.93
N LEU A 124 -2.23 -3.87 -2.20
CA LEU A 124 -1.81 -4.77 -3.28
C LEU A 124 -0.76 -4.16 -4.19
N SER A 125 -0.70 -2.83 -4.31
CA SER A 125 0.27 -2.10 -5.11
C SER A 125 0.61 -0.76 -4.48
N ASN A 126 1.76 -0.21 -4.86
CA ASN A 126 2.16 1.15 -4.50
C ASN A 126 3.14 1.71 -5.56
N HIS A 127 3.72 2.88 -5.31
CA HIS A 127 4.69 3.54 -6.19
C HIS A 127 6.10 2.92 -6.18
N ASP A 128 6.34 1.87 -5.39
CA ASP A 128 7.63 1.19 -5.25
C ASP A 128 7.61 -0.26 -5.72
N VAL A 129 6.43 -0.79 -6.03
CA VAL A 129 6.24 -2.17 -6.48
C VAL A 129 5.39 -2.22 -7.73
N PRO A 130 5.65 -3.16 -8.65
CA PRO A 130 4.81 -3.38 -9.81
C PRO A 130 3.34 -3.59 -9.40
N ARG A 131 2.42 -3.11 -10.22
CA ARG A 131 0.98 -3.25 -9.99
C ARG A 131 0.60 -4.71 -9.79
N HIS A 132 -0.37 -4.97 -8.93
CA HIS A 132 -0.77 -6.34 -8.61
C HIS A 132 -1.25 -7.13 -9.84
N ARG A 133 -2.01 -6.48 -10.76
CA ARG A 133 -2.39 -7.14 -12.03
C ARG A 133 -1.15 -7.62 -12.79
N GLN A 134 -0.11 -6.78 -12.91
CA GLN A 134 1.17 -7.17 -13.53
C GLN A 134 1.81 -8.36 -12.81
N ARG A 135 1.89 -8.33 -11.47
CA ARG A 135 2.52 -9.36 -10.65
C ARG A 135 1.75 -10.68 -10.63
N TYR A 136 0.46 -10.64 -10.83
CA TYR A 136 -0.44 -11.80 -10.83
C TYR A 136 -0.65 -12.41 -12.22
N GLY A 137 0.17 -12.01 -13.20
CA GLY A 137 0.19 -12.63 -14.54
C GLY A 137 -0.54 -11.84 -15.62
N GLY A 138 -1.08 -10.67 -15.32
CA GLY A 138 -1.74 -9.79 -16.27
C GLY A 138 -3.23 -10.10 -16.50
N ASP A 139 -3.74 -11.22 -15.97
CA ASP A 139 -5.16 -11.58 -16.10
C ASP A 139 -6.04 -10.61 -15.31
N GLU A 140 -7.13 -10.19 -15.92
CA GLU A 140 -8.05 -9.22 -15.30
C GLU A 140 -8.93 -9.88 -14.25
N LEU A 141 -9.32 -11.14 -14.45
CA LEU A 141 -10.15 -11.86 -13.48
C LEU A 141 -9.37 -12.10 -12.17
N ASP A 142 -8.09 -12.46 -12.26
CA ASP A 142 -7.22 -12.60 -11.09
C ASP A 142 -7.07 -11.26 -10.34
N ALA A 143 -6.95 -10.13 -11.08
CA ALA A 143 -6.94 -8.81 -10.49
C ALA A 143 -8.26 -8.49 -9.79
N GLN A 144 -9.41 -8.71 -10.43
CA GLN A 144 -10.74 -8.52 -9.84
C GLN A 144 -10.96 -9.38 -8.59
N MET A 145 -10.49 -10.62 -8.57
CA MET A 145 -10.55 -11.47 -7.39
C MET A 145 -9.70 -10.92 -6.23
N ALA A 146 -8.52 -10.38 -6.55
CA ALA A 146 -7.68 -9.71 -5.57
C ALA A 146 -8.33 -8.44 -5.01
N ASP A 147 -9.04 -7.68 -5.84
CA ASP A 147 -9.79 -6.48 -5.44
C ASP A 147 -10.95 -6.82 -4.50
N VAL A 148 -11.67 -7.91 -4.77
CA VAL A 148 -12.70 -8.43 -3.84
C VAL A 148 -12.08 -8.71 -2.48
N MET A 149 -10.95 -9.41 -2.45
CA MET A 149 -10.24 -9.70 -1.22
C MET A 149 -9.81 -8.39 -0.51
N LEU A 150 -9.16 -7.48 -1.22
CA LEU A 150 -8.70 -6.20 -0.67
C LEU A 150 -9.85 -5.41 -0.02
N LEU A 151 -10.98 -5.31 -0.71
CA LEU A 151 -12.10 -4.46 -0.32
C LEU A 151 -13.11 -5.14 0.63
N THR A 152 -12.97 -6.44 0.88
CA THR A 152 -13.85 -7.16 1.81
C THR A 152 -13.16 -7.60 3.10
N LEU A 153 -11.84 -7.58 3.17
CA LEU A 153 -11.11 -7.85 4.41
C LEU A 153 -11.41 -6.81 5.48
N PRO A 154 -11.52 -7.21 6.77
CA PRO A 154 -11.55 -6.26 7.87
C PRO A 154 -10.23 -5.52 7.95
N GLY A 155 -10.27 -4.21 8.04
CA GLY A 155 -9.07 -3.38 7.98
C GLY A 155 -9.25 -2.18 7.06
N THR A 156 -8.19 -1.41 6.85
CA THR A 156 -8.17 -0.28 5.93
C THR A 156 -7.54 -0.70 4.60
N PRO A 157 -8.31 -0.76 3.52
CA PRO A 157 -7.76 -1.00 2.18
C PRO A 157 -7.09 0.27 1.66
N PHE A 158 -5.89 0.11 1.09
CA PHE A 158 -5.20 1.14 0.35
C PHE A 158 -5.17 0.75 -1.13
N MET A 159 -5.76 1.58 -1.96
CA MET A 159 -5.78 1.40 -3.41
C MET A 159 -4.71 2.30 -4.03
N TYR A 160 -3.92 1.75 -4.92
CA TYR A 160 -2.96 2.53 -5.68
C TYR A 160 -3.62 3.04 -6.96
N GLN A 161 -3.38 4.31 -7.29
CA GLN A 161 -3.94 4.94 -8.50
C GLN A 161 -3.73 4.08 -9.75
N GLY A 162 -4.79 3.90 -10.54
CA GLY A 162 -4.81 3.06 -11.74
C GLY A 162 -5.13 1.59 -11.49
N GLU A 163 -5.24 1.13 -10.25
CA GLU A 163 -5.83 -0.19 -9.95
C GLU A 163 -7.29 -0.22 -10.38
N GLU A 164 -8.01 0.86 -10.11
CA GLU A 164 -9.41 1.05 -10.50
C GLU A 164 -9.66 1.07 -12.01
N LEU A 165 -8.61 1.22 -12.80
CA LEU A 165 -8.64 1.09 -14.26
C LEU A 165 -8.03 -0.24 -14.73
N GLY A 166 -7.63 -1.12 -13.81
CA GLY A 166 -6.97 -2.37 -14.14
C GLY A 166 -5.65 -2.17 -14.91
N LEU A 167 -4.93 -1.07 -14.67
CA LEU A 167 -3.67 -0.80 -15.37
C LEU A 167 -2.59 -1.82 -14.98
N VAL A 168 -1.75 -2.14 -15.94
CA VAL A 168 -0.43 -2.75 -15.74
C VAL A 168 0.66 -1.68 -15.77
N ASP A 169 1.90 -2.06 -15.49
CA ASP A 169 3.02 -1.12 -15.53
C ASP A 169 3.36 -0.73 -16.97
N ALA A 170 3.79 0.51 -17.16
CA ALA A 170 4.32 0.97 -18.43
C ALA A 170 5.67 0.30 -18.73
N GLN A 171 5.92 0.06 -20.00
CA GLN A 171 7.22 -0.40 -20.48
C GLN A 171 8.13 0.81 -20.71
N ILE A 172 9.13 0.96 -19.88
CA ILE A 172 10.04 2.11 -19.94
C ILE A 172 11.21 1.79 -20.86
N PRO A 173 11.38 2.53 -21.96
CA PRO A 173 12.55 2.42 -22.80
C PRO A 173 13.84 2.73 -22.01
N PRO A 174 14.95 2.02 -22.25
CA PRO A 174 16.19 2.20 -21.47
C PRO A 174 16.67 3.66 -21.36
N GLU A 175 16.50 4.44 -22.43
CA GLU A 175 16.88 5.85 -22.50
C GLU A 175 15.96 6.79 -21.71
N ARG A 176 14.80 6.32 -21.27
CA ARG A 176 13.82 7.06 -20.45
C ARG A 176 13.80 6.62 -18.98
N VAL A 177 14.60 5.63 -18.61
CA VAL A 177 14.73 5.20 -17.21
C VAL A 177 15.42 6.29 -16.41
N VAL A 178 14.76 6.76 -15.36
CA VAL A 178 15.27 7.79 -14.46
C VAL A 178 15.48 7.24 -13.05
N ASP A 179 14.57 6.39 -12.59
CA ASP A 179 14.66 5.81 -11.26
C ASP A 179 15.67 4.65 -11.21
N PRO A 180 16.74 4.75 -10.38
CA PRO A 180 17.71 3.67 -10.23
C PRO A 180 17.12 2.35 -9.72
N GLY A 181 15.97 2.44 -9.03
CA GLY A 181 15.22 1.28 -8.53
C GLY A 181 14.30 0.63 -9.56
N LEU A 182 14.30 1.11 -10.82
CA LEU A 182 13.49 0.61 -11.93
C LEU A 182 11.97 0.63 -11.64
N ARG A 183 11.49 1.59 -10.85
CA ARG A 183 10.09 1.73 -10.44
C ARG A 183 9.27 2.61 -11.38
N ASP A 184 9.88 3.18 -12.41
CA ASP A 184 9.22 4.12 -13.33
C ASP A 184 7.95 3.53 -13.96
N GLY A 185 7.92 2.23 -14.26
CA GLY A 185 6.77 1.56 -14.86
C GLY A 185 5.49 1.67 -14.02
N CYS A 186 5.56 1.45 -12.72
CA CYS A 186 4.40 1.57 -11.83
C CYS A 186 4.01 3.03 -11.53
N ARG A 187 4.85 3.99 -11.92
CA ARG A 187 4.64 5.44 -11.74
C ARG A 187 4.16 6.16 -13.01
N ALA A 188 3.86 5.39 -14.05
CA ALA A 188 3.37 5.91 -15.33
C ALA A 188 2.13 6.79 -15.15
N PRO A 189 1.95 7.78 -16.04
CA PRO A 189 0.81 8.69 -15.98
C PRO A 189 -0.51 7.94 -16.19
N ILE A 190 -1.55 8.38 -15.49
CA ILE A 190 -2.91 7.84 -15.65
C ILE A 190 -3.50 8.35 -16.95
N PRO A 191 -4.01 7.49 -17.83
CA PRO A 191 -4.73 7.91 -19.02
C PRO A 191 -6.15 8.37 -18.66
N TRP A 192 -6.49 9.60 -19.01
CA TRP A 192 -7.81 10.19 -18.73
C TRP A 192 -8.80 9.96 -19.86
N ASP A 193 -8.33 9.94 -21.10
CA ASP A 193 -9.14 9.75 -22.31
C ASP A 193 -8.32 9.08 -23.43
N ALA A 194 -8.95 8.89 -24.60
CA ALA A 194 -8.34 8.29 -25.79
C ALA A 194 -7.68 9.29 -26.74
N THR A 195 -7.44 10.55 -26.34
CA THR A 195 -6.71 11.53 -27.15
C THR A 195 -5.22 11.18 -27.24
N LEU A 196 -4.48 11.83 -28.13
CA LEU A 196 -3.05 11.58 -28.34
C LEU A 196 -2.21 11.67 -27.07
N LEU A 197 -2.55 12.60 -26.16
CA LEU A 197 -1.88 12.80 -24.87
C LEU A 197 -2.72 12.28 -23.70
N HIS A 198 -3.70 11.44 -23.97
CA HIS A 198 -4.57 10.83 -22.97
C HIS A 198 -5.10 11.82 -21.92
N GLY A 199 -5.51 13.02 -22.36
CA GLY A 199 -6.05 14.08 -21.51
C GLY A 199 -5.00 14.92 -20.76
N TRP A 200 -3.72 14.69 -20.96
CA TRP A 200 -2.65 15.50 -20.38
C TRP A 200 -2.38 16.75 -21.23
N ALA A 201 -1.99 17.85 -20.59
CA ALA A 201 -1.72 19.12 -21.28
C ALA A 201 -0.38 19.13 -22.03
N ALA A 202 0.53 18.22 -21.71
CA ALA A 202 1.85 18.07 -22.36
C ALA A 202 2.26 16.60 -22.34
N ASP A 203 3.21 16.23 -23.20
CA ASP A 203 3.78 14.87 -23.22
C ASP A 203 4.47 14.56 -21.89
N PRO A 204 4.01 13.53 -21.14
CA PRO A 204 4.63 13.15 -19.89
C PRO A 204 6.05 12.60 -20.09
N TRP A 205 6.90 12.77 -19.09
CA TRP A 205 8.27 12.25 -19.14
C TRP A 205 8.35 10.71 -19.08
N LEU A 206 7.35 10.05 -18.51
CA LEU A 206 7.17 8.60 -18.59
C LEU A 206 6.13 8.24 -19.66
N PRO A 207 6.27 7.10 -20.34
CA PRO A 207 5.26 6.63 -21.28
C PRO A 207 3.98 6.21 -20.54
N PHE A 208 2.87 6.23 -21.26
CA PHE A 208 1.62 5.68 -20.76
C PHE A 208 1.70 4.15 -20.65
N PRO A 209 0.91 3.55 -19.72
CA PRO A 209 0.78 2.10 -19.64
C PRO A 209 0.17 1.53 -20.94
N PRO A 210 0.39 0.23 -21.22
CA PRO A 210 -0.30 -0.45 -22.31
C PRO A 210 -1.83 -0.31 -22.22
N GLU A 211 -2.49 -0.40 -23.36
CA GLU A 211 -3.96 -0.33 -23.47
C GLU A 211 -4.56 1.06 -23.11
N ALA A 212 -3.76 2.13 -23.02
CA ALA A 212 -4.24 3.45 -22.62
C ALA A 212 -5.37 4.01 -23.51
N GLU A 213 -5.42 3.61 -24.79
CA GLU A 213 -6.49 3.99 -25.71
C GLU A 213 -7.87 3.43 -25.29
N THR A 214 -7.90 2.29 -24.62
CA THR A 214 -9.12 1.60 -24.19
C THR A 214 -9.28 1.59 -22.67
N ARG A 215 -8.18 1.50 -21.92
CA ARG A 215 -8.15 1.59 -20.46
C ARG A 215 -7.84 2.99 -20.00
N ASN A 216 -8.84 3.83 -20.05
CA ASN A 216 -8.75 5.21 -19.58
C ASN A 216 -10.03 5.60 -18.87
N VAL A 217 -9.95 6.67 -18.08
CA VAL A 217 -11.07 7.10 -17.22
C VAL A 217 -12.34 7.35 -18.01
N ALA A 218 -12.24 7.98 -19.20
CA ALA A 218 -13.41 8.30 -20.01
C ALA A 218 -14.08 7.03 -20.59
N ALA A 219 -13.28 6.14 -21.17
CA ALA A 219 -13.79 4.89 -21.74
C ALA A 219 -14.43 4.00 -20.67
N GLU A 220 -13.76 3.81 -19.55
CA GLU A 220 -14.28 2.97 -18.47
C GLU A 220 -15.44 3.59 -17.71
N THR A 221 -15.56 4.92 -17.70
CA THR A 221 -16.75 5.59 -17.17
C THR A 221 -17.97 5.36 -18.05
N ALA A 222 -17.78 5.20 -19.35
CA ALA A 222 -18.86 4.95 -20.30
C ALA A 222 -19.30 3.47 -20.36
N ASP A 223 -18.49 2.56 -19.88
CA ASP A 223 -18.74 1.11 -19.87
C ASP A 223 -19.13 0.66 -18.46
N GLU A 224 -20.40 0.31 -18.25
CA GLU A 224 -20.93 -0.14 -16.97
C GLU A 224 -20.33 -1.50 -16.49
N ASP A 225 -19.77 -2.28 -17.40
CA ASP A 225 -19.11 -3.56 -17.10
C ASP A 225 -17.61 -3.41 -16.83
N SER A 226 -17.07 -2.19 -16.94
CA SER A 226 -15.65 -1.90 -16.71
C SER A 226 -15.18 -2.19 -15.29
N ILE A 227 -13.85 -2.31 -15.13
CA ILE A 227 -13.22 -2.49 -13.81
C ILE A 227 -13.43 -1.26 -12.91
N LEU A 228 -13.52 -0.05 -13.47
CA LEU A 228 -13.85 1.16 -12.72
C LEU A 228 -15.23 1.06 -12.05
N HIS A 229 -16.24 0.59 -12.79
CA HIS A 229 -17.56 0.35 -12.21
C HIS A 229 -17.58 -0.85 -11.26
N TRP A 230 -16.74 -1.85 -11.49
CA TRP A 230 -16.52 -2.93 -10.53
C TRP A 230 -16.02 -2.41 -9.18
N TYR A 231 -14.99 -1.58 -9.17
CA TYR A 231 -14.49 -0.93 -7.95
C TYR A 231 -15.57 -0.07 -7.26
N ARG A 232 -16.31 0.72 -8.03
CA ARG A 232 -17.42 1.52 -7.49
C ARG A 232 -18.47 0.65 -6.79
N ARG A 233 -18.83 -0.48 -7.39
CA ARG A 233 -19.78 -1.44 -6.79
C ARG A 233 -19.23 -2.07 -5.50
N LEU A 234 -17.95 -2.48 -5.49
CA LEU A 234 -17.30 -3.05 -4.31
C LEU A 234 -17.19 -2.03 -3.16
N LEU A 235 -16.83 -0.80 -3.46
CA LEU A 235 -16.76 0.28 -2.46
C LEU A 235 -18.14 0.62 -1.89
N ALA A 236 -19.17 0.65 -2.74
CA ALA A 236 -20.55 0.84 -2.30
C ALA A 236 -21.02 -0.33 -1.40
N LEU A 237 -20.72 -1.58 -1.79
CA LEU A 237 -21.00 -2.77 -1.00
C LEU A 237 -20.30 -2.70 0.36
N ARG A 238 -19.00 -2.40 0.38
CA ARG A 238 -18.24 -2.24 1.63
C ARG A 238 -18.86 -1.18 2.52
N LYS A 239 -19.17 0.00 1.99
CA LYS A 239 -19.78 1.10 2.74
C LYS A 239 -21.18 0.75 3.26
N GLY A 240 -21.97 0.01 2.49
CA GLY A 240 -23.33 -0.39 2.84
C GLY A 240 -23.43 -1.63 3.74
N THR A 241 -22.32 -2.32 4.00
CA THR A 241 -22.30 -3.58 4.75
C THR A 241 -21.45 -3.44 6.02
N PRO A 242 -22.05 -3.20 7.20
CA PRO A 242 -21.30 -2.98 8.43
C PRO A 242 -20.28 -4.09 8.74
N ALA A 243 -20.59 -5.34 8.44
CA ALA A 243 -19.67 -6.47 8.64
C ALA A 243 -18.34 -6.34 7.85
N LEU A 244 -18.30 -5.51 6.80
CA LEU A 244 -17.09 -5.31 6.00
C LEU A 244 -16.24 -4.11 6.44
N HIS A 245 -16.77 -3.19 7.24
CA HIS A 245 -16.07 -1.96 7.60
C HIS A 245 -16.13 -1.57 9.07
N ALA A 246 -17.07 -2.12 9.84
CA ALA A 246 -17.28 -1.76 11.24
C ALA A 246 -16.86 -2.87 12.22
N ALA A 247 -16.56 -4.07 11.73
CA ALA A 247 -16.11 -5.17 12.58
C ALA A 247 -14.72 -4.86 13.12
N GLY A 248 -14.59 -4.73 14.42
CA GLY A 248 -13.32 -4.60 15.12
C GLY A 248 -12.42 -5.84 14.95
N PRO A 249 -11.12 -5.72 15.29
CA PRO A 249 -10.23 -6.88 15.31
C PRO A 249 -10.83 -7.95 16.24
N GLY A 250 -11.20 -9.11 15.68
CA GLY A 250 -11.81 -10.22 16.42
C GLY A 250 -13.32 -10.36 16.33
N ASP A 251 -14.05 -9.37 15.82
CA ASP A 251 -15.50 -9.43 15.69
C ASP A 251 -15.95 -10.24 14.46
N GLY A 252 -15.93 -11.57 14.61
CA GLY A 252 -16.63 -12.46 13.67
C GLY A 252 -15.91 -12.78 12.36
N PHE A 253 -14.71 -12.24 12.11
CA PHE A 253 -13.91 -12.65 10.95
C PHE A 253 -13.31 -14.03 11.20
N ARG A 254 -13.63 -14.99 10.34
CA ARG A 254 -13.05 -16.33 10.35
C ARG A 254 -12.57 -16.68 8.96
N LEU A 255 -11.31 -17.09 8.86
CA LEU A 255 -10.79 -17.76 7.67
C LEU A 255 -11.28 -19.22 7.70
N LEU A 256 -11.96 -19.63 6.64
CA LEU A 256 -12.42 -21.02 6.45
C LEU A 256 -11.29 -21.90 5.93
#